data_f32ca47cbcf4769e117be7ac308b889e
#
_entry.id   f32ca47cbcf4769e117be7ac308b889e
#
_cell.length_a   1.000
_cell.length_b   1.000
_cell.length_c   1.000
_cell.angle_alpha   90.00
_cell.angle_beta   90.00
_cell.angle_gamma   90.00
#
_symmetry.space_group_name_H-M   'P 1'
#
loop_
_entity.id
_entity.type
_entity.pdbx_description
1 polymer ?
#
loop_
_entity_poly.entity_id
_entity_poly.type
_entity_poly.pdbx_seq_one_letter_code
_entity_poly.pdbx_strand_id
1 'polypeptide(L)'
;MALLLALDELTKARKLDLKLIVAHIDHRLRKTSGEDARWVKALARKLGYDVSISRVDLKRRKDNLEQAARRVRYEAFAKLAQKRKTAFVFTAHTLDDQAETIVFNLLRGSGAEGLSGMETIRQLKENRETLLVRPFLSWARRADTERYCHDRNIDFRRDEMNEDETFTRVRIRRQLMPLMESFNPRVTEAISRAGELLKEDNDALDRAAGRLLELSTDESKKQTELRTDLLAVAPPALRRRALRLWLAGCRGHLRRLEFAHIAAVESLVVENRGARTIELPGGAGVSRKRGVLAFNP
;
A
#
# COMPACT_ATOMS: atom_id res chain seq x y z
N MET A 1 8.28 14.11 12.80
CA MET A 1 8.32 15.53 13.22
C MET A 1 8.46 16.49 12.04
N ALA A 2 9.42 16.30 11.14
CA ALA A 2 9.62 17.17 9.98
C ALA A 2 8.32 17.51 9.22
N LEU A 3 7.48 16.52 8.94
CA LEU A 3 6.20 16.76 8.25
C LEU A 3 5.26 17.69 9.02
N LEU A 4 5.13 17.53 10.34
CA LEU A 4 4.29 18.42 11.15
C LEU A 4 4.80 19.86 11.13
N LEU A 5 6.11 20.04 11.27
CA LEU A 5 6.74 21.37 11.23
C LEU A 5 6.60 22.02 9.85
N ALA A 6 6.82 21.27 8.78
CA ALA A 6 6.67 21.78 7.42
C ALA A 6 5.22 22.22 7.13
N LEU A 7 4.23 21.41 7.55
CA LEU A 7 2.83 21.76 7.41
C LEU A 7 2.45 22.97 8.30
N ASP A 8 2.99 23.07 9.51
CA ASP A 8 2.81 24.21 10.40
C ASP A 8 3.33 25.51 9.77
N GLU A 9 4.56 25.49 9.25
CA GLU A 9 5.16 26.65 8.57
C GLU A 9 4.36 27.08 7.34
N LEU A 10 3.94 26.12 6.50
CA LEU A 10 3.16 26.43 5.30
C LEU A 10 1.77 26.99 5.64
N THR A 11 1.15 26.49 6.70
CA THR A 11 -0.15 26.98 7.17
C THR A 11 -0.03 28.39 7.77
N LYS A 12 1.00 28.63 8.60
CA LYS A 12 1.27 29.97 9.17
C LYS A 12 1.64 31.00 8.09
N ALA A 13 2.36 30.56 7.06
CA ALA A 13 2.69 31.40 5.90
C ALA A 13 1.51 31.59 4.93
N ARG A 14 0.31 31.09 5.24
CA ARG A 14 -0.89 31.11 4.40
C ARG A 14 -0.71 30.51 2.99
N LYS A 15 0.26 29.60 2.85
CA LYS A 15 0.49 28.85 1.61
C LYS A 15 -0.42 27.62 1.51
N LEU A 16 -0.92 27.13 2.65
CA LEU A 16 -1.89 26.05 2.77
C LEU A 16 -3.01 26.50 3.73
N ASP A 17 -4.25 26.26 3.37
CA ASP A 17 -5.41 26.42 4.25
C ASP A 17 -5.78 25.06 4.85
N LEU A 18 -5.13 24.70 5.96
CA LEU A 18 -5.31 23.43 6.64
C LEU A 18 -5.56 23.61 8.14
N LYS A 19 -6.57 22.92 8.65
CA LYS A 19 -6.74 22.70 10.09
C LYS A 19 -6.10 21.38 10.48
N LEU A 20 -4.93 21.44 11.10
CA LEU A 20 -4.14 20.27 11.45
C LEU A 20 -4.59 19.63 12.77
N ILE A 21 -4.58 18.29 12.80
CA ILE A 21 -4.78 17.47 14.01
C ILE A 21 -3.66 16.45 14.02
N VAL A 22 -2.95 16.33 15.15
CA VAL A 22 -1.88 15.33 15.32
C VAL A 22 -2.48 14.00 15.79
N ALA A 23 -2.25 12.94 15.02
CA ALA A 23 -2.64 11.58 15.37
C ALA A 23 -1.41 10.75 15.79
N HIS A 24 -1.46 10.15 16.98
CA HIS A 24 -0.44 9.22 17.45
C HIS A 24 -1.07 7.87 17.76
N ILE A 25 -0.48 6.80 17.23
CA ILE A 25 -0.92 5.42 17.48
C ILE A 25 0.09 4.74 18.39
N ASP A 26 -0.29 4.52 19.63
CA ASP A 26 0.50 3.78 20.63
C ASP A 26 0.16 2.30 20.53
N HIS A 27 1.09 1.51 19.98
CA HIS A 27 0.93 0.05 19.79
C HIS A 27 1.19 -0.77 21.06
N ARG A 28 1.61 -0.14 22.17
CA ARG A 28 1.94 -0.78 23.45
C ARG A 28 2.93 -1.94 23.34
N LEU A 29 3.81 -1.92 22.36
CA LEU A 29 4.80 -2.98 22.15
C LEU A 29 6.01 -2.84 23.09
N ARG A 30 6.22 -1.63 23.64
CA ARG A 30 7.34 -1.30 24.54
C ARG A 30 6.85 -0.68 25.84
N LYS A 31 7.69 -0.81 26.89
CA LYS A 31 7.43 -0.14 28.20
C LYS A 31 7.47 1.39 28.06
N THR A 32 8.29 1.91 27.15
CA THR A 32 8.51 3.35 26.90
C THR A 32 7.48 3.99 25.95
N SER A 33 6.58 3.22 25.32
CA SER A 33 5.62 3.75 24.33
C SER A 33 4.72 4.87 24.87
N GLY A 34 4.42 4.84 26.18
CA GLY A 34 3.68 5.90 26.84
C GLY A 34 4.45 7.23 26.96
N GLU A 35 5.78 7.19 26.94
CA GLU A 35 6.63 8.40 26.96
C GLU A 35 6.60 9.05 25.60
N ASP A 36 6.66 8.27 24.51
CA ASP A 36 6.56 8.77 23.14
C ASP A 36 5.21 9.47 22.92
N ALA A 37 4.12 8.89 23.41
CA ALA A 37 2.80 9.50 23.37
C ALA A 37 2.75 10.84 24.15
N ARG A 38 3.38 10.91 25.31
CA ARG A 38 3.48 12.15 26.12
C ARG A 38 4.29 13.22 25.39
N TRP A 39 5.42 12.83 24.82
CA TRP A 39 6.29 13.74 24.08
C TRP A 39 5.59 14.32 22.82
N VAL A 40 4.95 13.47 22.00
CA VAL A 40 4.15 13.92 20.85
C VAL A 40 3.06 14.90 21.28
N LYS A 41 2.37 14.58 22.39
CA LYS A 41 1.31 15.44 22.94
C LYS A 41 1.85 16.81 23.37
N ALA A 42 3.00 16.83 24.05
CA ALA A 42 3.64 18.06 24.51
C ALA A 42 4.06 18.96 23.33
N LEU A 43 4.70 18.38 22.32
CA LEU A 43 5.14 19.13 21.14
C LEU A 43 3.95 19.67 20.33
N ALA A 44 2.93 18.84 20.07
CA ALA A 44 1.77 19.29 19.31
C ALA A 44 1.02 20.42 20.04
N ARG A 45 0.92 20.35 21.37
CA ARG A 45 0.35 21.44 22.20
C ARG A 45 1.17 22.72 22.13
N LYS A 46 2.52 22.60 22.15
CA LYS A 46 3.42 23.75 22.00
C LYS A 46 3.21 24.46 20.65
N LEU A 47 2.87 23.68 19.62
CA LEU A 47 2.53 24.22 18.28
C LEU A 47 1.08 24.69 18.15
N GLY A 48 0.23 24.48 19.16
CA GLY A 48 -1.17 24.92 19.15
C GLY A 48 -2.14 23.92 18.50
N TYR A 49 -1.74 22.64 18.33
CA TYR A 49 -2.55 21.63 17.65
C TYR A 49 -3.25 20.64 18.59
N ASP A 50 -4.46 20.26 18.23
CA ASP A 50 -5.19 19.15 18.83
C ASP A 50 -4.44 17.82 18.64
N VAL A 51 -4.46 16.97 19.64
CA VAL A 51 -3.82 15.64 19.61
C VAL A 51 -4.84 14.54 19.84
N SER A 52 -4.84 13.55 18.98
CA SER A 52 -5.57 12.30 19.19
C SER A 52 -4.60 11.16 19.40
N ILE A 53 -4.66 10.50 20.56
CA ILE A 53 -3.85 9.33 20.88
C ILE A 53 -4.76 8.11 20.86
N SER A 54 -4.48 7.16 19.97
CA SER A 54 -5.15 5.87 19.91
C SER A 54 -4.23 4.79 20.47
N ARG A 55 -4.70 4.05 21.48
CA ARG A 55 -3.96 2.93 22.09
C ARG A 55 -4.48 1.62 21.52
N VAL A 56 -3.57 0.76 21.06
CA VAL A 56 -3.91 -0.51 20.44
C VAL A 56 -3.03 -1.61 21.01
N ASP A 57 -3.65 -2.69 21.47
CA ASP A 57 -2.93 -3.87 21.97
C ASP A 57 -2.74 -4.89 20.84
N LEU A 58 -1.49 -5.10 20.43
CA LEU A 58 -1.11 -6.07 19.38
C LEU A 58 -0.68 -7.43 19.93
N LYS A 59 -0.48 -7.58 21.26
CA LYS A 59 0.06 -8.80 21.90
C LYS A 59 -0.80 -10.05 21.70
N ARG A 60 -2.07 -9.90 21.33
CA ARG A 60 -3.03 -11.00 21.14
C ARG A 60 -3.12 -11.54 19.71
N ARG A 61 -2.34 -11.04 18.75
CA ARG A 61 -2.45 -11.46 17.35
C ARG A 61 -1.32 -12.41 16.95
N LYS A 62 -1.69 -13.57 16.42
CA LYS A 62 -0.77 -14.62 15.91
C LYS A 62 -0.20 -14.31 14.50
N ASP A 63 -0.61 -13.21 13.89
CA ASP A 63 -0.17 -12.81 12.55
C ASP A 63 1.23 -12.16 12.59
N ASN A 64 1.84 -11.99 11.40
CA ASN A 64 3.04 -11.17 11.26
C ASN A 64 2.81 -9.79 11.90
N LEU A 65 3.55 -9.52 12.98
CA LEU A 65 3.37 -8.36 13.87
C LEU A 65 3.42 -7.02 13.10
N GLU A 66 4.32 -6.92 12.12
CA GLU A 66 4.48 -5.72 11.28
C GLU A 66 3.21 -5.45 10.45
N GLN A 67 2.66 -6.48 9.80
CA GLN A 67 1.44 -6.34 9.00
C GLN A 67 0.22 -6.03 9.88
N ALA A 68 0.13 -6.66 11.06
CA ALA A 68 -0.93 -6.40 12.02
C ALA A 68 -0.87 -4.95 12.54
N ALA A 69 0.32 -4.47 12.90
CA ALA A 69 0.54 -3.08 13.33
C ALA A 69 0.17 -2.07 12.24
N ARG A 70 0.58 -2.35 11.00
CA ARG A 70 0.22 -1.53 9.85
C ARG A 70 -1.29 -1.46 9.63
N ARG A 71 -1.98 -2.61 9.62
CA ARG A 71 -3.44 -2.66 9.44
C ARG A 71 -4.16 -1.85 10.49
N VAL A 72 -3.84 -2.09 11.75
CA VAL A 72 -4.45 -1.39 12.88
C VAL A 72 -4.20 0.11 12.85
N ARG A 73 -3.00 0.52 12.42
CA ARG A 73 -2.67 1.94 12.23
C ARG A 73 -3.61 2.60 11.23
N TYR A 74 -3.83 1.99 10.07
CA TYR A 74 -4.72 2.56 9.05
C TYR A 74 -6.19 2.51 9.45
N GLU A 75 -6.64 1.46 10.15
CA GLU A 75 -7.99 1.40 10.75
C GLU A 75 -8.20 2.54 11.76
N ALA A 76 -7.19 2.83 12.60
CA ALA A 76 -7.26 3.93 13.56
C ALA A 76 -7.30 5.30 12.86
N PHE A 77 -6.49 5.48 11.80
CA PHE A 77 -6.54 6.70 10.98
C PHE A 77 -7.91 6.89 10.33
N ALA A 78 -8.50 5.84 9.77
CA ALA A 78 -9.81 5.91 9.15
C ALA A 78 -10.93 6.28 10.14
N LYS A 79 -10.93 5.65 11.33
CA LYS A 79 -11.88 5.98 12.40
C LYS A 79 -11.73 7.42 12.87
N LEU A 80 -10.49 7.90 13.03
CA LEU A 80 -10.23 9.28 13.43
C LEU A 80 -10.67 10.26 12.34
N ALA A 81 -10.32 9.98 11.08
CA ALA A 81 -10.70 10.79 9.93
C ALA A 81 -12.22 10.92 9.80
N GLN A 82 -12.95 9.83 9.93
CA GLN A 82 -14.42 9.81 9.93
C GLN A 82 -14.98 10.64 11.09
N LYS A 83 -14.47 10.43 12.32
CA LYS A 83 -14.92 11.18 13.51
C LYS A 83 -14.69 12.69 13.39
N ARG A 84 -13.57 13.08 12.77
CA ARG A 84 -13.17 14.49 12.62
C ARG A 84 -13.56 15.07 11.28
N LYS A 85 -14.20 14.30 10.40
CA LYS A 85 -14.59 14.70 9.04
C LYS A 85 -13.41 15.30 8.26
N THR A 86 -12.24 14.62 8.30
CA THR A 86 -11.03 15.11 7.63
C THR A 86 -10.93 14.55 6.21
N ALA A 87 -10.60 15.40 5.25
CA ALA A 87 -10.38 15.02 3.86
C ALA A 87 -9.02 14.33 3.65
N PHE A 88 -8.04 14.61 4.52
CA PHE A 88 -6.66 14.14 4.34
C PHE A 88 -6.08 13.51 5.60
N VAL A 89 -5.27 12.48 5.41
CA VAL A 89 -4.34 11.92 6.39
C VAL A 89 -2.93 12.01 5.81
N PHE A 90 -2.05 12.77 6.46
CA PHE A 90 -0.66 12.92 6.03
C PHE A 90 0.24 11.94 6.78
N THR A 91 1.18 11.30 6.07
CA THR A 91 2.21 10.44 6.65
C THR A 91 3.59 10.78 6.10
N ALA A 92 4.61 10.72 6.94
CA ALA A 92 5.98 11.14 6.63
C ALA A 92 6.84 10.01 6.03
N HIS A 93 6.28 9.19 5.13
CA HIS A 93 7.08 8.22 4.39
C HIS A 93 8.02 8.97 3.44
N THR A 94 9.28 8.53 3.41
CA THR A 94 10.35 9.13 2.62
C THR A 94 10.67 8.31 1.37
N LEU A 95 11.56 8.83 0.53
CA LEU A 95 12.13 8.12 -0.62
C LEU A 95 12.84 6.83 -0.20
N ASP A 96 13.51 6.83 0.97
CA ASP A 96 14.10 5.61 1.55
C ASP A 96 13.03 4.57 1.85
N ASP A 97 11.90 4.96 2.45
CA ASP A 97 10.80 4.03 2.74
C ASP A 97 10.17 3.47 1.45
N GLN A 98 10.19 4.24 0.36
CA GLN A 98 9.76 3.78 -0.97
C GLN A 98 10.68 2.70 -1.49
N ALA A 99 11.99 2.96 -1.54
CA ALA A 99 12.98 1.98 -2.00
C ALA A 99 12.97 0.71 -1.14
N GLU A 100 12.96 0.84 0.19
CA GLU A 100 12.82 -0.28 1.13
C GLU A 100 11.55 -1.12 0.84
N THR A 101 10.43 -0.47 0.50
CA THR A 101 9.17 -1.17 0.19
C THR A 101 9.27 -1.93 -1.14
N ILE A 102 9.88 -1.35 -2.16
CA ILE A 102 10.08 -1.99 -3.47
C ILE A 102 11.00 -3.20 -3.31
N VAL A 103 12.13 -3.05 -2.63
CA VAL A 103 13.06 -4.15 -2.35
C VAL A 103 12.41 -5.26 -1.53
N PHE A 104 11.64 -4.90 -0.50
CA PHE A 104 10.89 -5.88 0.29
C PHE A 104 9.89 -6.67 -0.56
N ASN A 105 9.18 -6.00 -1.45
CA ASN A 105 8.23 -6.64 -2.36
C ASN A 105 8.94 -7.53 -3.39
N LEU A 106 10.11 -7.11 -3.91
CA LEU A 106 10.95 -7.90 -4.81
C LEU A 106 11.40 -9.21 -4.14
N LEU A 107 11.90 -9.15 -2.92
CA LEU A 107 12.31 -10.32 -2.14
C LEU A 107 11.18 -11.31 -1.87
N ARG A 108 9.94 -10.84 -1.90
CA ARG A 108 8.73 -11.68 -1.74
C ARG A 108 8.17 -12.19 -3.07
N GLY A 109 8.82 -11.92 -4.19
CA GLY A 109 8.36 -12.34 -5.50
C GLY A 109 7.13 -11.58 -6.01
N SER A 110 6.94 -10.33 -5.58
CA SER A 110 5.84 -9.52 -6.07
C SER A 110 6.00 -9.20 -7.55
N GLY A 111 4.90 -9.23 -8.29
CA GLY A 111 4.84 -8.74 -9.67
C GLY A 111 4.88 -7.20 -9.75
N ALA A 112 4.71 -6.67 -10.96
CA ALA A 112 4.84 -5.25 -11.27
C ALA A 112 3.99 -4.33 -10.37
N GLU A 113 2.77 -4.73 -9.99
CA GLU A 113 1.91 -3.99 -9.05
C GLU A 113 2.59 -3.78 -7.68
N GLY A 114 3.23 -4.82 -7.12
CA GLY A 114 3.96 -4.70 -5.86
C GLY A 114 5.26 -3.94 -6.00
N LEU A 115 5.93 -4.03 -7.15
CA LEU A 115 7.18 -3.32 -7.45
C LEU A 115 6.96 -1.84 -7.78
N SER A 116 5.74 -1.40 -8.04
CA SER A 116 5.38 0.03 -8.12
C SER A 116 5.49 0.76 -6.77
N GLY A 117 5.65 0.02 -5.67
CA GLY A 117 5.84 0.58 -4.34
C GLY A 117 4.58 1.20 -3.73
N MET A 118 4.78 2.33 -3.03
CA MET A 118 3.70 3.10 -2.40
C MET A 118 3.26 4.24 -3.31
N GLU A 119 1.98 4.57 -3.29
CA GLU A 119 1.43 5.75 -3.96
C GLU A 119 1.62 7.00 -3.11
N THR A 120 1.96 8.12 -3.73
CA THR A 120 2.05 9.44 -3.07
C THR A 120 0.69 9.86 -2.51
N ILE A 121 -0.38 9.63 -3.26
CA ILE A 121 -1.77 9.90 -2.85
C ILE A 121 -2.61 8.67 -3.17
N ARG A 122 -3.38 8.21 -2.21
CA ARG A 122 -4.37 7.14 -2.42
C ARG A 122 -5.57 7.31 -1.51
N GLN A 123 -6.69 6.72 -1.86
CA GLN A 123 -7.83 6.61 -0.95
C GLN A 123 -7.49 5.75 0.26
N LEU A 124 -7.97 6.13 1.42
CA LEU A 124 -7.88 5.32 2.61
C LEU A 124 -8.93 4.18 2.49
N LYS A 125 -8.47 2.92 2.49
CA LYS A 125 -9.35 1.76 2.17
C LYS A 125 -10.58 1.66 3.07
N GLU A 126 -10.40 2.02 4.33
CA GLU A 126 -11.43 1.95 5.37
C GLU A 126 -12.36 3.18 5.39
N ASN A 127 -11.97 4.25 4.70
CA ASN A 127 -12.77 5.47 4.52
C ASN A 127 -12.41 6.12 3.16
N ARG A 128 -13.21 5.83 2.14
CA ARG A 128 -12.95 6.27 0.76
C ARG A 128 -13.09 7.78 0.53
N GLU A 129 -13.69 8.51 1.45
CA GLU A 129 -13.80 9.96 1.40
C GLU A 129 -12.50 10.65 1.84
N THR A 130 -11.59 9.91 2.50
CA THR A 130 -10.33 10.44 3.02
C THR A 130 -9.16 9.99 2.15
N LEU A 131 -8.31 10.93 1.75
CA LEU A 131 -7.07 10.68 1.04
C LEU A 131 -5.90 10.52 2.01
N LEU A 132 -5.13 9.47 1.82
CA LEU A 132 -3.83 9.28 2.46
C LEU A 132 -2.75 9.91 1.58
N VAL A 133 -2.04 10.90 2.10
CA VAL A 133 -1.03 11.68 1.38
C VAL A 133 0.35 11.47 2.00
N ARG A 134 1.36 11.28 1.16
CA ARG A 134 2.78 11.09 1.53
C ARG A 134 3.66 12.12 0.83
N PRO A 135 3.75 13.35 1.37
CA PRO A 135 4.40 14.46 0.66
C PRO A 135 5.90 14.24 0.41
N PHE A 136 6.57 13.45 1.24
CA PHE A 136 8.01 13.22 1.17
C PHE A 136 8.41 12.00 0.32
N LEU A 137 7.43 11.20 -0.12
CA LEU A 137 7.67 9.88 -0.69
C LEU A 137 8.53 9.87 -1.95
N SER A 138 8.39 10.91 -2.80
CA SER A 138 9.02 10.96 -4.13
C SER A 138 10.34 11.76 -4.19
N TRP A 139 10.70 12.47 -3.11
CA TRP A 139 11.86 13.38 -3.19
C TRP A 139 12.71 13.47 -1.93
N ALA A 140 12.13 13.39 -0.72
CA ALA A 140 12.89 13.63 0.51
C ALA A 140 13.49 12.32 1.04
N ARG A 141 14.79 12.37 1.32
CA ARG A 141 15.50 11.32 2.04
C ARG A 141 15.25 11.45 3.55
N ARG A 142 15.46 10.37 4.29
CA ARG A 142 15.39 10.38 5.76
C ARG A 142 16.39 11.40 6.34
N ALA A 143 17.60 11.47 5.78
CA ALA A 143 18.62 12.44 6.16
C ALA A 143 18.14 13.90 6.01
N ASP A 144 17.34 14.20 4.99
CA ASP A 144 16.77 15.54 4.79
C ASP A 144 15.76 15.88 5.88
N THR A 145 14.92 14.91 6.27
CA THR A 145 13.95 15.11 7.34
C THR A 145 14.60 15.26 8.73
N GLU A 146 15.69 14.54 8.98
CA GLU A 146 16.49 14.67 10.20
C GLU A 146 17.19 16.03 10.25
N ARG A 147 17.85 16.43 9.15
CA ARG A 147 18.49 17.75 9.01
C ARG A 147 17.49 18.89 9.23
N TYR A 148 16.32 18.80 8.60
CA TYR A 148 15.25 19.79 8.75
C TYR A 148 14.80 19.96 10.21
N CYS A 149 14.72 18.89 11.00
CA CYS A 149 14.44 18.97 12.44
C CYS A 149 15.61 19.58 13.22
N HIS A 150 16.83 19.16 12.91
CA HIS A 150 18.04 19.67 13.57
C HIS A 150 18.20 21.18 13.38
N ASP A 151 18.03 21.70 12.16
CA ASP A 151 18.14 23.12 11.84
C ASP A 151 17.12 24.00 12.59
N ARG A 152 16.06 23.38 13.13
CA ARG A 152 15.01 24.03 13.93
C ARG A 152 15.15 23.78 15.43
N ASN A 153 16.25 23.16 15.85
CA ASN A 153 16.50 22.78 17.23
C ASN A 153 15.33 21.94 17.82
N ILE A 154 14.72 21.09 16.99
CA ILE A 154 13.70 20.14 17.43
C ILE A 154 14.38 18.80 17.66
N ASP A 155 14.44 18.40 18.93
CA ASP A 155 14.80 17.05 19.27
C ASP A 155 13.73 16.07 18.77
N PHE A 156 14.15 14.93 18.23
CA PHE A 156 13.23 13.89 17.77
C PHE A 156 13.58 12.55 18.39
N ARG A 157 12.57 11.80 18.76
CA ARG A 157 12.76 10.47 19.34
C ARG A 157 12.97 9.44 18.24
N ARG A 158 13.99 8.62 18.41
CA ARG A 158 14.22 7.41 17.59
C ARG A 158 13.42 6.27 18.20
N ASP A 159 12.68 5.57 17.35
CA ASP A 159 11.95 4.38 17.76
C ASP A 159 12.91 3.18 17.80
N GLU A 160 13.13 2.59 18.97
CA GLU A 160 14.01 1.43 19.18
C GLU A 160 13.60 0.22 18.30
N MET A 161 12.33 0.10 17.92
CA MET A 161 11.89 -0.93 16.98
C MET A 161 12.51 -0.76 15.58
N ASN A 162 13.03 0.41 15.25
CA ASN A 162 13.79 0.62 14.01
C ASN A 162 15.19 -0.04 14.04
N GLU A 163 15.59 -0.58 15.18
CA GLU A 163 16.87 -1.27 15.37
C GLU A 163 16.71 -2.80 15.51
N ASP A 164 15.49 -3.29 15.64
CA ASP A 164 15.19 -4.72 15.80
C ASP A 164 15.29 -5.46 14.45
N GLU A 165 16.42 -6.14 14.25
CA GLU A 165 16.72 -6.91 13.02
C GLU A 165 15.91 -8.21 12.88
N THR A 166 15.03 -8.54 13.80
CA THR A 166 14.03 -9.60 13.60
C THR A 166 13.02 -9.22 12.52
N PHE A 167 12.83 -7.92 12.28
CA PHE A 167 11.98 -7.41 11.22
C PHE A 167 12.72 -7.31 9.88
N THR A 168 12.18 -7.94 8.85
CA THR A 168 12.78 -7.96 7.50
C THR A 168 13.06 -6.54 6.96
N ARG A 169 12.20 -5.57 7.22
CA ARG A 169 12.40 -4.18 6.78
C ARG A 169 13.59 -3.52 7.47
N VAL A 170 13.80 -3.80 8.75
CA VAL A 170 14.97 -3.29 9.48
C VAL A 170 16.26 -3.89 8.88
N ARG A 171 16.26 -5.19 8.55
CA ARG A 171 17.41 -5.82 7.86
C ARG A 171 17.66 -5.22 6.48
N ILE A 172 16.62 -4.99 5.69
CA ILE A 172 16.77 -4.31 4.39
C ILE A 172 17.43 -2.95 4.58
N ARG A 173 16.93 -2.13 5.49
CA ARG A 173 17.45 -0.79 5.79
C ARG A 173 18.90 -0.80 6.24
N ARG A 174 19.26 -1.70 7.17
CA ARG A 174 20.56 -1.68 7.86
C ARG A 174 21.63 -2.49 7.15
N GLN A 175 21.25 -3.48 6.37
CA GLN A 175 22.21 -4.40 5.74
C GLN A 175 22.16 -4.29 4.21
N LEU A 176 20.98 -4.44 3.61
CA LEU A 176 20.87 -4.56 2.16
C LEU A 176 20.98 -3.20 1.45
N MET A 177 20.29 -2.16 1.93
CA MET A 177 20.35 -0.84 1.30
C MET A 177 21.77 -0.25 1.34
N PRO A 178 22.54 -0.29 2.44
CA PRO A 178 23.94 0.16 2.44
C PRO A 178 24.83 -0.65 1.50
N LEU A 179 24.61 -1.97 1.41
CA LEU A 179 25.33 -2.80 0.45
C LEU A 179 25.02 -2.38 -1.00
N MET A 180 23.77 -2.14 -1.34
CA MET A 180 23.38 -1.67 -2.67
C MET A 180 23.93 -0.26 -2.96
N GLU A 181 23.99 0.63 -1.97
CA GLU A 181 24.59 1.96 -2.08
C GLU A 181 26.11 1.89 -2.35
N SER A 182 26.81 0.85 -1.90
CA SER A 182 28.22 0.65 -2.23
C SER A 182 28.46 0.35 -3.72
N PHE A 183 27.46 -0.22 -4.43
CA PHE A 183 27.51 -0.43 -5.88
C PHE A 183 27.03 0.81 -6.66
N ASN A 184 26.01 1.49 -6.13
CA ASN A 184 25.47 2.71 -6.73
C ASN A 184 25.00 3.68 -5.62
N PRO A 185 25.74 4.76 -5.36
CA PRO A 185 25.39 5.74 -4.34
C PRO A 185 24.00 6.38 -4.50
N ARG A 186 23.41 6.30 -5.70
CA ARG A 186 22.05 6.78 -6.01
C ARG A 186 21.05 5.65 -6.21
N VAL A 187 21.27 4.49 -5.60
CA VAL A 187 20.40 3.31 -5.77
C VAL A 187 18.99 3.55 -5.25
N THR A 188 18.83 4.32 -4.19
CA THR A 188 17.52 4.68 -3.63
C THR A 188 16.66 5.42 -4.65
N GLU A 189 17.23 6.43 -5.31
CA GLU A 189 16.57 7.19 -6.38
C GLU A 189 16.32 6.31 -7.61
N ALA A 190 17.26 5.44 -7.95
CA ALA A 190 17.12 4.52 -9.09
C ALA A 190 15.97 3.53 -8.89
N ILE A 191 15.89 2.90 -7.71
CA ILE A 191 14.79 1.98 -7.35
C ILE A 191 13.44 2.70 -7.34
N SER A 192 13.38 3.89 -6.75
CA SER A 192 12.14 4.67 -6.67
C SER A 192 11.65 5.07 -8.06
N ARG A 193 12.54 5.53 -8.94
CA ARG A 193 12.23 5.85 -10.33
C ARG A 193 11.75 4.63 -11.12
N ALA A 194 12.38 3.47 -10.93
CA ALA A 194 11.91 2.22 -11.55
C ALA A 194 10.49 1.86 -11.08
N GLY A 195 10.18 2.07 -9.79
CA GLY A 195 8.83 1.89 -9.25
C GLY A 195 7.79 2.84 -9.86
N GLU A 196 8.15 4.10 -10.11
CA GLU A 196 7.28 5.08 -10.77
C GLU A 196 6.97 4.68 -12.22
N LEU A 197 7.98 4.28 -13.00
CA LEU A 197 7.79 3.79 -14.38
C LEU A 197 6.90 2.55 -14.41
N LEU A 198 7.15 1.58 -13.51
CA LEU A 198 6.31 0.39 -13.38
C LEU A 198 4.86 0.75 -12.99
N LYS A 199 4.65 1.82 -12.23
CA LYS A 199 3.30 2.29 -11.89
C LYS A 199 2.58 2.80 -13.14
N GLU A 200 3.24 3.61 -13.95
CA GLU A 200 2.67 4.14 -15.21
C GLU A 200 2.29 3.00 -16.17
N ASP A 201 3.18 2.01 -16.32
CA ASP A 201 2.91 0.80 -17.12
C ASP A 201 1.71 0.01 -16.56
N ASN A 202 1.65 -0.17 -15.25
CA ASN A 202 0.53 -0.85 -14.60
C ASN A 202 -0.79 -0.11 -14.80
N ASP A 203 -0.80 1.22 -14.65
CA ASP A 203 -2.00 2.03 -14.83
C ASP A 203 -2.50 1.96 -16.30
N ALA A 204 -1.59 1.90 -17.27
CA ALA A 204 -1.94 1.71 -18.69
C ALA A 204 -2.53 0.32 -18.96
N LEU A 205 -1.89 -0.73 -18.39
CA LEU A 205 -2.37 -2.11 -18.51
C LEU A 205 -3.71 -2.33 -17.79
N ASP A 206 -3.93 -1.70 -16.64
CA ASP A 206 -5.20 -1.80 -15.89
C ASP A 206 -6.35 -1.16 -16.68
N ARG A 207 -6.12 0.02 -17.29
CA ARG A 207 -7.11 0.64 -18.17
C ARG A 207 -7.45 -0.24 -19.38
N ALA A 208 -6.43 -0.78 -20.03
CA ALA A 208 -6.63 -1.67 -21.19
C ALA A 208 -7.34 -2.98 -20.78
N ALA A 209 -6.97 -3.55 -19.63
CA ALA A 209 -7.61 -4.75 -19.08
C ALA A 209 -9.07 -4.50 -18.66
N GLY A 210 -9.36 -3.31 -18.10
CA GLY A 210 -10.72 -2.90 -17.79
C GLY A 210 -11.60 -2.87 -19.03
N ARG A 211 -11.11 -2.27 -20.12
CA ARG A 211 -11.84 -2.27 -21.41
C ARG A 211 -12.04 -3.67 -21.98
N LEU A 212 -11.00 -4.52 -21.92
CA LEU A 212 -11.13 -5.91 -22.35
C LEU A 212 -12.19 -6.65 -21.53
N LEU A 213 -12.23 -6.41 -20.21
CA LEU A 213 -13.21 -6.99 -19.30
C LEU A 213 -14.62 -6.51 -19.65
N GLU A 214 -14.84 -5.22 -19.84
CA GLU A 214 -16.12 -4.65 -20.26
C GLU A 214 -16.63 -5.29 -21.55
N LEU A 215 -15.79 -5.40 -22.59
CA LEU A 215 -16.12 -6.01 -23.87
C LEU A 215 -16.38 -7.53 -23.76
N SER A 216 -15.80 -8.19 -22.76
CA SER A 216 -15.97 -9.62 -22.51
C SER A 216 -17.14 -9.93 -21.59
N THR A 217 -17.73 -8.92 -20.95
CA THR A 217 -18.91 -9.05 -20.08
C THR A 217 -20.17 -8.84 -20.91
N ASP A 218 -21.19 -9.66 -20.69
CA ASP A 218 -22.50 -9.52 -21.32
C ASP A 218 -23.39 -8.75 -20.34
N GLU A 219 -23.87 -7.56 -20.74
CA GLU A 219 -24.74 -6.70 -19.89
C GLU A 219 -26.04 -7.39 -19.46
N SER A 220 -26.50 -8.38 -20.25
CA SER A 220 -27.70 -9.18 -19.94
C SER A 220 -27.45 -10.29 -18.93
N LYS A 221 -26.17 -10.55 -18.57
CA LYS A 221 -25.76 -11.66 -17.69
C LYS A 221 -25.19 -11.18 -16.36
N LYS A 222 -25.02 -12.14 -15.45
CA LYS A 222 -24.43 -11.87 -14.14
C LYS A 222 -22.96 -11.43 -14.27
N GLN A 223 -22.52 -10.48 -13.47
CA GLN A 223 -21.10 -10.04 -13.38
C GLN A 223 -20.13 -11.19 -13.07
N THR A 224 -20.65 -12.35 -12.65
CA THR A 224 -19.88 -13.58 -12.39
C THR A 224 -19.61 -14.40 -13.65
N GLU A 225 -20.11 -13.99 -14.82
CA GLU A 225 -19.89 -14.65 -16.11
C GLU A 225 -19.00 -13.78 -17.01
N LEU A 226 -18.11 -14.43 -17.79
CA LEU A 226 -17.16 -13.76 -18.69
C LEU A 226 -16.96 -14.56 -19.97
N ARG A 227 -17.17 -13.93 -21.12
CA ARG A 227 -16.94 -14.52 -22.43
C ARG A 227 -15.44 -14.69 -22.69
N THR A 228 -15.05 -15.80 -23.34
CA THR A 228 -13.64 -16.14 -23.53
C THR A 228 -13.09 -15.77 -24.90
N ASP A 229 -13.92 -15.40 -25.88
CA ASP A 229 -13.53 -15.15 -27.26
C ASP A 229 -12.45 -14.04 -27.39
N LEU A 230 -12.73 -12.86 -26.88
CA LEU A 230 -11.79 -11.74 -26.88
C LEU A 230 -10.58 -11.99 -25.96
N LEU A 231 -10.81 -12.64 -24.82
CA LEU A 231 -9.74 -13.00 -23.89
C LEU A 231 -8.74 -13.99 -24.52
N ALA A 232 -9.22 -14.95 -25.34
CA ALA A 232 -8.38 -15.96 -25.95
C ALA A 232 -7.35 -15.37 -26.92
N VAL A 233 -7.72 -14.32 -27.65
CA VAL A 233 -6.85 -13.64 -28.62
C VAL A 233 -6.04 -12.50 -28.02
N ALA A 234 -6.35 -12.05 -26.82
CA ALA A 234 -5.62 -10.98 -26.15
C ALA A 234 -4.20 -11.41 -25.77
N PRO A 235 -3.22 -10.48 -25.74
CA PRO A 235 -1.88 -10.76 -25.22
C PRO A 235 -1.92 -11.31 -23.77
N PRO A 236 -1.04 -12.25 -23.41
CA PRO A 236 -1.09 -12.92 -22.09
C PRO A 236 -1.08 -11.95 -20.92
N ALA A 237 -0.29 -10.88 -20.95
CA ALA A 237 -0.22 -9.89 -19.88
C ALA A 237 -1.59 -9.21 -19.68
N LEU A 238 -2.25 -8.81 -20.75
CA LEU A 238 -3.53 -8.14 -20.73
C LEU A 238 -4.65 -9.09 -20.28
N ARG A 239 -4.68 -10.30 -20.82
CA ARG A 239 -5.62 -11.36 -20.46
C ARG A 239 -5.55 -11.68 -18.95
N ARG A 240 -4.35 -11.94 -18.41
CA ARG A 240 -4.16 -12.23 -16.99
C ARG A 240 -4.60 -11.07 -16.09
N ARG A 241 -4.35 -9.85 -16.54
CA ARG A 241 -4.79 -8.65 -15.81
C ARG A 241 -6.32 -8.56 -15.78
N ALA A 242 -6.99 -8.77 -16.93
CA ALA A 242 -8.45 -8.78 -17.03
C ALA A 242 -9.07 -9.88 -16.16
N LEU A 243 -8.53 -11.10 -16.19
CA LEU A 243 -8.96 -12.20 -15.32
C LEU A 243 -8.78 -11.85 -13.83
N ARG A 244 -7.68 -11.20 -13.46
CA ARG A 244 -7.42 -10.76 -12.09
C ARG A 244 -8.41 -9.69 -11.63
N LEU A 245 -8.74 -8.71 -12.48
CA LEU A 245 -9.76 -7.69 -12.22
C LEU A 245 -11.15 -8.33 -12.05
N TRP A 246 -11.52 -9.24 -12.95
CA TRP A 246 -12.77 -9.98 -12.86
C TRP A 246 -12.90 -10.77 -11.55
N LEU A 247 -11.86 -11.55 -11.19
CA LEU A 247 -11.84 -12.30 -9.94
C LEU A 247 -11.87 -11.39 -8.71
N ALA A 248 -11.24 -10.20 -8.77
CA ALA A 248 -11.34 -9.21 -7.70
C ALA A 248 -12.75 -8.70 -7.51
N GLY A 249 -13.46 -8.45 -8.60
CA GLY A 249 -14.90 -8.08 -8.59
C GLY A 249 -15.78 -9.17 -8.01
N CYS A 250 -15.62 -10.42 -8.49
CA CYS A 250 -16.42 -11.57 -8.02
C CYS A 250 -16.20 -11.90 -6.53
N ARG A 251 -14.94 -11.85 -6.06
CA ARG A 251 -14.56 -12.24 -4.68
C ARG A 251 -14.59 -11.09 -3.68
N GLY A 252 -14.59 -9.84 -4.15
CA GLY A 252 -14.38 -8.65 -3.32
C GLY A 252 -12.93 -8.47 -2.85
N HIS A 253 -12.03 -9.42 -3.08
CA HIS A 253 -10.62 -9.36 -2.70
C HIS A 253 -9.74 -10.35 -3.48
N LEU A 254 -8.43 -10.08 -3.53
CA LEU A 254 -7.41 -10.97 -4.13
C LEU A 254 -6.56 -11.73 -3.09
N ARG A 255 -6.99 -11.83 -1.83
CA ARG A 255 -6.23 -12.52 -0.79
C ARG A 255 -6.01 -13.98 -1.15
N ARG A 256 -4.77 -14.47 -0.95
CA ARG A 256 -4.31 -15.84 -1.28
C ARG A 256 -4.41 -16.21 -2.76
N LEU A 257 -4.68 -15.25 -3.66
CA LEU A 257 -4.69 -15.50 -5.08
C LEU A 257 -3.27 -15.27 -5.62
N GLU A 258 -2.59 -16.35 -5.97
CA GLU A 258 -1.22 -16.36 -6.50
C GLU A 258 -1.21 -16.44 -8.02
N PHE A 259 -0.05 -16.23 -8.64
CA PHE A 259 0.13 -16.35 -10.08
C PHE A 259 -0.35 -17.71 -10.62
N ALA A 260 -0.06 -18.80 -9.91
CA ALA A 260 -0.48 -20.15 -10.31
C ALA A 260 -2.00 -20.26 -10.47
N HIS A 261 -2.78 -19.62 -9.59
CA HIS A 261 -4.25 -19.64 -9.69
C HIS A 261 -4.74 -18.86 -10.91
N ILE A 262 -4.11 -17.70 -11.21
CA ILE A 262 -4.45 -16.92 -12.42
C ILE A 262 -4.07 -17.71 -13.67
N ALA A 263 -2.91 -18.35 -13.71
CA ALA A 263 -2.46 -19.18 -14.83
C ALA A 263 -3.39 -20.38 -15.06
N ALA A 264 -3.87 -21.02 -13.97
CA ALA A 264 -4.84 -22.10 -14.07
C ALA A 264 -6.19 -21.61 -14.67
N VAL A 265 -6.69 -20.45 -14.25
CA VAL A 265 -7.91 -19.87 -14.86
C VAL A 265 -7.64 -19.45 -16.30
N GLU A 266 -6.46 -18.92 -16.62
CA GLU A 266 -6.03 -18.60 -18.00
C GLU A 266 -6.06 -19.83 -18.90
N SER A 267 -5.67 -21.02 -18.40
CA SER A 267 -5.71 -22.26 -19.17
C SER A 267 -7.13 -22.61 -19.63
N LEU A 268 -8.16 -22.27 -18.83
CA LEU A 268 -9.56 -22.43 -19.26
C LEU A 268 -9.91 -21.54 -20.46
N VAL A 269 -9.24 -20.41 -20.64
CA VAL A 269 -9.47 -19.51 -21.77
C VAL A 269 -8.76 -20.00 -23.03
N VAL A 270 -7.50 -20.39 -22.90
CA VAL A 270 -6.61 -20.70 -24.03
C VAL A 270 -6.78 -22.14 -24.52
N GLU A 271 -6.92 -23.09 -23.58
CA GLU A 271 -7.08 -24.50 -23.90
C GLU A 271 -8.57 -24.81 -24.11
N ASN A 272 -8.99 -24.96 -25.37
CA ASN A 272 -10.37 -25.24 -25.70
C ASN A 272 -10.78 -26.72 -25.41
N ARG A 273 -10.44 -27.22 -24.22
CA ARG A 273 -10.64 -28.61 -23.78
C ARG A 273 -11.83 -28.73 -22.86
N GLY A 274 -13.06 -28.89 -23.40
CA GLY A 274 -14.25 -29.34 -22.67
C GLY A 274 -14.64 -28.52 -21.40
N ALA A 275 -15.61 -29.04 -20.66
CA ALA A 275 -16.01 -28.46 -19.39
C ALA A 275 -14.98 -28.80 -18.28
N ARG A 276 -14.31 -27.79 -17.74
CA ARG A 276 -13.35 -27.93 -16.65
C ARG A 276 -13.64 -26.90 -15.56
N THR A 277 -13.36 -27.26 -14.33
CA THR A 277 -13.43 -26.36 -13.17
C THR A 277 -12.06 -26.25 -12.51
N ILE A 278 -11.67 -25.05 -12.17
CA ILE A 278 -10.46 -24.73 -11.40
C ILE A 278 -10.90 -24.26 -10.01
N GLU A 279 -10.39 -24.91 -8.98
CA GLU A 279 -10.59 -24.49 -7.59
C GLU A 279 -9.69 -23.31 -7.24
N LEU A 280 -10.24 -22.37 -6.47
CA LEU A 280 -9.55 -21.19 -5.97
C LEU A 280 -9.48 -21.23 -4.44
N PRO A 281 -8.49 -20.56 -3.83
CA PRO A 281 -8.39 -20.46 -2.38
C PRO A 281 -9.70 -19.93 -1.76
N GLY A 282 -10.18 -20.61 -0.71
CA GLY A 282 -11.41 -20.22 0.00
C GLY A 282 -12.68 -20.93 -0.45
N GLY A 283 -12.55 -22.00 -1.26
CA GLY A 283 -13.67 -22.86 -1.68
C GLY A 283 -14.37 -22.40 -2.96
N ALA A 284 -14.04 -21.20 -3.46
CA ALA A 284 -14.58 -20.71 -4.72
C ALA A 284 -13.97 -21.45 -5.92
N GLY A 285 -14.64 -21.44 -7.07
CA GLY A 285 -14.15 -22.04 -8.30
C GLY A 285 -14.46 -21.21 -9.55
N VAL A 286 -13.76 -21.53 -10.63
CA VAL A 286 -14.06 -21.01 -11.97
C VAL A 286 -14.30 -22.19 -12.89
N SER A 287 -15.47 -22.23 -13.53
CA SER A 287 -15.77 -23.23 -14.55
C SER A 287 -15.87 -22.59 -15.94
N ARG A 288 -15.57 -23.39 -16.99
CA ARG A 288 -15.83 -22.99 -18.37
C ARG A 288 -16.90 -23.88 -18.99
N LYS A 289 -17.90 -23.26 -19.62
CA LYS A 289 -18.91 -23.96 -20.41
C LYS A 289 -19.28 -23.13 -21.62
N ARG A 290 -19.23 -23.73 -22.83
CA ARG A 290 -19.64 -23.10 -24.11
C ARG A 290 -19.05 -21.71 -24.36
N GLY A 291 -17.74 -21.52 -24.10
CA GLY A 291 -17.07 -20.25 -24.32
C GLY A 291 -17.33 -19.17 -23.26
N VAL A 292 -17.88 -19.54 -22.12
CA VAL A 292 -18.13 -18.64 -20.99
C VAL A 292 -17.43 -19.19 -19.75
N LEU A 293 -16.69 -18.33 -19.05
CA LEU A 293 -16.24 -18.58 -17.68
C LEU A 293 -17.36 -18.21 -16.71
N ALA A 294 -17.56 -19.02 -15.69
CA ALA A 294 -18.48 -18.73 -14.59
C ALA A 294 -17.74 -18.85 -13.25
N PHE A 295 -17.85 -17.82 -12.43
CA PHE A 295 -17.35 -17.84 -11.05
C PHE A 295 -18.40 -18.49 -10.13
N ASN A 296 -17.96 -19.47 -9.36
CA ASN A 296 -18.74 -20.20 -8.37
C ASN A 296 -18.20 -19.84 -6.97
N PRO A 297 -18.97 -19.14 -6.13
CA PRO A 297 -18.53 -18.67 -4.81
C PRO A 297 -18.28 -19.82 -3.83
#